data_d4aa08782463bbc7018fa0a71fafb083
#
_entry.id   d4aa08782463bbc7018fa0a71fafb083
#
_cell.length_a   1.000
_cell.length_b   1.000
_cell.length_c   1.000
_cell.angle_alpha   90.00
_cell.angle_beta   90.00
_cell.angle_gamma   90.00
#
_symmetry.space_group_name_H-M   'P 1'
#
loop_
_entity.id
_entity.type
_entity.pdbx_description
1 polymer ?
#
loop_
_entity_poly.entity_id
_entity_poly.type
_entity_poly.pdbx_seq_one_letter_code
_entity_poly.pdbx_strand_id
1 'polypeptide(L)'
;MTAPASAPALRIFAGTTEGRLLCEWASGAGIPARAYAATEYGGELLGELPGIEVHAGRLDEADMERELSGARIVVDATHPFATLASGNIRAASLVVGARCLRLARPVEALPKGVVPVASIACAARFLSENPGRALLTTGSKELAPYTRVADFAERFFVRVLPLPGAITKCIDAGFSPSHVIGMQGPFTCELNEAMLRQVGAQWLVTKDSGTVGGTAEKLAAARDAGARCIVVARPAEGGGALSLREVEDALLREFAR
;
A
#
# COMPACT_ATOMS: atom_id res chain seq x y z
N MET A 1 -20.85 -31.74 -21.84
CA MET A 1 -20.57 -31.16 -20.50
C MET A 1 -19.06 -30.97 -20.43
N THR A 2 -18.57 -29.76 -20.68
CA THR A 2 -17.16 -29.39 -20.47
C THR A 2 -16.92 -29.39 -18.97
N ALA A 3 -15.92 -30.13 -18.50
CA ALA A 3 -15.47 -30.07 -17.12
C ALA A 3 -15.19 -28.60 -16.75
N PRO A 4 -15.53 -28.15 -15.54
CA PRO A 4 -15.20 -26.79 -15.13
C PRO A 4 -13.69 -26.62 -15.30
N ALA A 5 -13.29 -25.57 -16.01
CA ALA A 5 -11.87 -25.25 -16.17
C ALA A 5 -11.25 -25.16 -14.79
N SER A 6 -10.19 -25.93 -14.54
CA SER A 6 -9.48 -25.88 -13.27
C SER A 6 -8.98 -24.46 -13.05
N ALA A 7 -9.16 -23.94 -11.84
CA ALA A 7 -8.70 -22.59 -11.51
C ALA A 7 -7.20 -22.43 -11.86
N PRO A 8 -6.77 -21.26 -12.39
CA PRO A 8 -5.39 -21.02 -12.76
C PRO A 8 -4.41 -21.39 -11.65
N ALA A 9 -3.25 -21.98 -12.00
CA ALA A 9 -2.27 -22.40 -10.98
C ALA A 9 -1.43 -21.22 -10.42
N LEU A 10 -1.52 -20.04 -11.02
CA LEU A 10 -0.91 -18.80 -10.56
C LEU A 10 -1.93 -17.93 -9.81
N ARG A 11 -1.57 -17.45 -8.64
CA ARG A 11 -2.32 -16.47 -7.84
C ARG A 11 -1.48 -15.23 -7.63
N ILE A 12 -2.07 -14.04 -7.83
CA ILE A 12 -1.37 -12.75 -7.68
C ILE A 12 -2.20 -11.84 -6.76
N PHE A 13 -1.66 -11.50 -5.61
CA PHE A 13 -2.26 -10.47 -4.74
C PHE A 13 -1.78 -9.09 -5.20
N ALA A 14 -2.53 -8.46 -6.09
CA ALA A 14 -2.14 -7.27 -6.85
C ALA A 14 -2.54 -5.96 -6.16
N GLY A 15 -2.03 -5.72 -4.95
CA GLY A 15 -2.33 -4.50 -4.16
C GLY A 15 -1.45 -3.29 -4.51
N THR A 16 -0.63 -3.35 -5.56
CA THR A 16 0.35 -2.32 -5.94
C THR A 16 0.45 -2.20 -7.46
N THR A 17 1.13 -1.15 -7.92
CA THR A 17 1.42 -1.01 -9.37
C THR A 17 2.29 -2.13 -9.88
N GLU A 18 3.27 -2.58 -9.10
CA GLU A 18 4.11 -3.72 -9.48
C GLU A 18 3.28 -4.99 -9.63
N GLY A 19 2.27 -5.18 -8.77
CA GLY A 19 1.29 -6.26 -8.92
C GLY A 19 0.46 -6.14 -10.19
N ARG A 20 0.04 -4.93 -10.55
CA ARG A 20 -0.67 -4.66 -11.82
C ARG A 20 0.21 -4.96 -13.03
N LEU A 21 1.45 -4.43 -13.03
CA LEU A 21 2.42 -4.71 -14.10
C LEU A 21 2.69 -6.21 -14.26
N LEU A 22 2.76 -6.95 -13.15
CA LEU A 22 2.91 -8.40 -13.20
C LEU A 22 1.68 -9.09 -13.84
N CYS A 23 0.46 -8.62 -13.55
CA CYS A 23 -0.76 -9.13 -14.19
C CYS A 23 -0.75 -8.86 -15.71
N GLU A 24 -0.38 -7.65 -16.12
CA GLU A 24 -0.25 -7.26 -17.51
C GLU A 24 0.79 -8.13 -18.23
N TRP A 25 1.94 -8.33 -17.60
CA TRP A 25 3.00 -9.18 -18.13
C TRP A 25 2.55 -10.65 -18.24
N ALA A 26 1.91 -11.21 -17.21
CA ALA A 26 1.40 -12.58 -17.20
C ALA A 26 0.36 -12.80 -18.32
N SER A 27 -0.54 -11.84 -18.53
CA SER A 27 -1.49 -11.83 -19.64
C SER A 27 -0.77 -11.85 -20.99
N GLY A 28 0.23 -10.97 -21.19
CA GLY A 28 1.03 -10.92 -22.42
C GLY A 28 1.87 -12.17 -22.66
N ALA A 29 2.32 -12.85 -21.62
CA ALA A 29 3.05 -14.11 -21.67
C ALA A 29 2.12 -15.34 -21.84
N GLY A 30 0.81 -15.16 -21.85
CA GLY A 30 -0.17 -16.25 -21.96
C GLY A 30 -0.21 -17.16 -20.73
N ILE A 31 0.20 -16.68 -19.56
CA ILE A 31 0.16 -17.41 -18.29
C ILE A 31 -1.15 -17.06 -17.56
N PRO A 32 -2.12 -18.00 -17.49
CA PRO A 32 -3.39 -17.74 -16.81
C PRO A 32 -3.16 -17.51 -15.32
N ALA A 33 -3.82 -16.49 -14.76
CA ALA A 33 -3.72 -16.19 -13.35
C ALA A 33 -5.05 -15.74 -12.75
N ARG A 34 -5.19 -15.88 -11.43
CA ARG A 34 -6.22 -15.20 -10.67
C ARG A 34 -5.58 -14.09 -9.84
N ALA A 35 -6.03 -12.85 -10.07
CA ALA A 35 -5.54 -11.66 -9.40
C ALA A 35 -6.52 -11.22 -8.32
N TYR A 36 -6.01 -10.89 -7.14
CA TYR A 36 -6.79 -10.45 -5.98
C TYR A 36 -6.49 -8.98 -5.67
N ALA A 37 -7.54 -8.17 -5.61
CA ALA A 37 -7.48 -6.78 -5.16
C ALA A 37 -8.34 -6.61 -3.90
N ALA A 38 -7.84 -5.93 -2.88
CA ALA A 38 -8.53 -5.79 -1.59
C ALA A 38 -9.76 -4.86 -1.64
N THR A 39 -9.97 -4.16 -2.77
CA THR A 39 -11.09 -3.21 -2.99
C THR A 39 -11.60 -3.33 -4.42
N GLU A 40 -12.88 -2.99 -4.65
CA GLU A 40 -13.46 -2.93 -5.99
C GLU A 40 -12.66 -1.99 -6.90
N TYR A 41 -12.32 -0.80 -6.42
CA TYR A 41 -11.47 0.14 -7.17
C TYR A 41 -10.10 -0.45 -7.55
N GLY A 42 -9.49 -1.24 -6.67
CA GLY A 42 -8.26 -1.97 -6.99
C GLY A 42 -8.48 -3.01 -8.10
N GLY A 43 -9.64 -3.65 -8.12
CA GLY A 43 -10.05 -4.56 -9.18
C GLY A 43 -10.27 -3.84 -10.52
N GLU A 44 -10.96 -2.70 -10.50
CA GLU A 44 -11.16 -1.85 -11.69
C GLU A 44 -9.84 -1.39 -12.32
N LEU A 45 -8.83 -1.07 -11.49
CA LEU A 45 -7.50 -0.68 -11.96
C LEU A 45 -6.72 -1.81 -12.64
N LEU A 46 -7.04 -3.07 -12.35
CA LEU A 46 -6.47 -4.21 -13.08
C LEU A 46 -7.06 -4.35 -14.48
N GLY A 47 -8.29 -3.85 -14.68
CA GLY A 47 -8.97 -3.91 -15.96
C GLY A 47 -9.28 -5.34 -16.43
N GLU A 48 -9.70 -5.44 -17.69
CA GLU A 48 -9.90 -6.73 -18.36
C GLU A 48 -8.60 -7.14 -19.07
N LEU A 49 -7.92 -8.13 -18.52
CA LEU A 49 -6.70 -8.68 -19.09
C LEU A 49 -6.95 -10.12 -19.55
N PRO A 50 -6.65 -10.49 -20.81
CA PRO A 50 -6.82 -11.85 -21.32
C PRO A 50 -6.12 -12.88 -20.42
N GLY A 51 -6.87 -13.90 -19.98
CA GLY A 51 -6.34 -14.96 -19.12
C GLY A 51 -6.18 -14.59 -17.63
N ILE A 52 -6.54 -13.39 -17.22
CA ILE A 52 -6.51 -12.97 -15.83
C ILE A 52 -7.93 -12.88 -15.26
N GLU A 53 -8.23 -13.70 -14.26
CA GLU A 53 -9.49 -13.64 -13.50
C GLU A 53 -9.30 -12.66 -12.34
N VAL A 54 -10.03 -11.54 -12.32
CA VAL A 54 -9.93 -10.54 -11.24
C VAL A 54 -10.96 -10.83 -10.17
N HIS A 55 -10.50 -10.92 -8.93
CA HIS A 55 -11.31 -11.04 -7.73
C HIS A 55 -11.13 -9.80 -6.84
N ALA A 56 -12.18 -9.01 -6.68
CA ALA A 56 -12.16 -7.84 -5.82
C ALA A 56 -12.84 -8.15 -4.47
N GLY A 57 -12.22 -7.70 -3.40
CA GLY A 57 -12.70 -7.91 -2.05
C GLY A 57 -11.60 -8.39 -1.09
N ARG A 58 -11.90 -8.30 0.20
CA ARG A 58 -10.98 -8.82 1.23
C ARG A 58 -11.29 -10.29 1.47
N LEU A 59 -10.24 -11.09 1.52
CA LEU A 59 -10.31 -12.48 1.94
C LEU A 59 -9.94 -12.58 3.42
N ASP A 60 -10.72 -13.32 4.18
CA ASP A 60 -10.30 -13.80 5.50
C ASP A 60 -9.35 -15.00 5.37
N GLU A 61 -8.89 -15.57 6.48
CA GLU A 61 -7.95 -16.69 6.46
C GLU A 61 -8.53 -17.95 5.80
N ALA A 62 -9.80 -18.28 6.10
CA ALA A 62 -10.44 -19.46 5.56
C ALA A 62 -10.77 -19.31 4.07
N ASP A 63 -11.19 -18.11 3.66
CA ASP A 63 -11.39 -17.75 2.26
C ASP A 63 -10.09 -17.85 1.48
N MET A 64 -8.99 -17.38 2.08
CA MET A 64 -7.68 -17.37 1.45
C MET A 64 -7.16 -18.79 1.19
N GLU A 65 -7.31 -19.72 2.12
CA GLU A 65 -6.94 -21.12 1.93
C GLU A 65 -7.76 -21.78 0.79
N ARG A 66 -9.07 -21.53 0.74
CA ARG A 66 -9.94 -22.04 -0.35
C ARG A 66 -9.53 -21.49 -1.70
N GLU A 67 -9.29 -20.17 -1.79
CA GLU A 67 -8.92 -19.49 -3.02
C GLU A 67 -7.52 -19.90 -3.51
N LEU A 68 -6.62 -20.23 -2.61
CA LEU A 68 -5.27 -20.71 -2.94
C LEU A 68 -5.20 -22.21 -3.23
N SER A 69 -6.28 -22.96 -2.98
CA SER A 69 -6.31 -24.40 -3.30
C SER A 69 -5.95 -24.66 -4.76
N GLY A 70 -5.04 -25.60 -5.00
CA GLY A 70 -4.54 -25.93 -6.34
C GLY A 70 -3.56 -24.91 -6.95
N ALA A 71 -3.20 -23.87 -6.24
CA ALA A 71 -2.14 -22.96 -6.67
C ALA A 71 -0.78 -23.66 -6.63
N ARG A 72 0.07 -23.40 -7.64
CA ARG A 72 1.48 -23.81 -7.66
C ARG A 72 2.36 -22.65 -7.19
N ILE A 73 2.07 -21.45 -7.65
CA ILE A 73 2.75 -20.22 -7.22
C ILE A 73 1.72 -19.19 -6.76
N VAL A 74 2.04 -18.56 -5.65
CA VAL A 74 1.34 -17.38 -5.12
C VAL A 74 2.33 -16.22 -5.10
N VAL A 75 1.97 -15.10 -5.72
CA VAL A 75 2.78 -13.89 -5.69
C VAL A 75 2.12 -12.87 -4.77
N ASP A 76 2.80 -12.55 -3.68
CA ASP A 76 2.42 -11.45 -2.79
C ASP A 76 3.01 -10.13 -3.31
N ALA A 77 2.21 -9.39 -4.05
CA ALA A 77 2.49 -8.02 -4.50
C ALA A 77 1.64 -6.99 -3.73
N THR A 78 1.28 -7.27 -2.49
CA THR A 78 0.56 -6.33 -1.63
C THR A 78 1.44 -5.17 -1.19
N HIS A 79 0.80 -4.09 -0.72
CA HIS A 79 1.53 -2.92 -0.23
C HIS A 79 2.48 -3.29 0.93
N PRO A 80 3.72 -2.78 1.00
CA PRO A 80 4.69 -3.13 2.04
C PRO A 80 4.17 -2.98 3.48
N PHE A 81 3.25 -2.03 3.71
CA PHE A 81 2.61 -1.83 5.02
C PHE A 81 1.39 -2.75 5.27
N ALA A 82 1.04 -3.64 4.35
CA ALA A 82 -0.03 -4.63 4.53
C ALA A 82 0.49 -5.92 5.21
N THR A 83 1.24 -5.77 6.29
CA THR A 83 1.97 -6.86 6.96
C THR A 83 1.07 -8.02 7.38
N LEU A 84 -0.15 -7.73 7.85
CA LEU A 84 -1.13 -8.77 8.20
C LEU A 84 -1.54 -9.58 6.95
N ALA A 85 -1.89 -8.90 5.85
CA ALA A 85 -2.27 -9.58 4.61
C ALA A 85 -1.12 -10.43 4.06
N SER A 86 0.11 -9.89 4.05
CA SER A 86 1.30 -10.67 3.64
C SER A 86 1.54 -11.89 4.56
N GLY A 87 1.30 -11.74 5.87
CA GLY A 87 1.36 -12.85 6.82
C GLY A 87 0.36 -13.95 6.49
N ASN A 88 -0.90 -13.59 6.27
CA ASN A 88 -1.98 -14.52 5.93
C ASN A 88 -1.74 -15.21 4.57
N ILE A 89 -1.30 -14.46 3.55
CA ILE A 89 -0.94 -15.01 2.24
C ILE A 89 0.14 -16.08 2.38
N ARG A 90 1.19 -15.80 3.16
CA ARG A 90 2.28 -16.74 3.38
C ARG A 90 1.82 -17.99 4.13
N ALA A 91 1.01 -17.81 5.18
CA ALA A 91 0.47 -18.92 5.97
C ALA A 91 -0.44 -19.83 5.12
N ALA A 92 -1.39 -19.26 4.40
CA ALA A 92 -2.29 -19.99 3.51
C ALA A 92 -1.53 -20.70 2.37
N SER A 93 -0.52 -20.04 1.78
CA SER A 93 0.33 -20.65 0.75
C SER A 93 1.06 -21.91 1.29
N LEU A 94 1.53 -21.84 2.53
CA LEU A 94 2.18 -22.99 3.18
C LEU A 94 1.20 -24.16 3.40
N VAL A 95 -0.01 -23.85 3.86
CA VAL A 95 -1.08 -24.87 4.10
C VAL A 95 -1.43 -25.60 2.81
N VAL A 96 -1.58 -24.88 1.69
CA VAL A 96 -1.93 -25.49 0.40
C VAL A 96 -0.73 -26.06 -0.36
N GLY A 97 0.49 -25.93 0.16
CA GLY A 97 1.72 -26.41 -0.49
C GLY A 97 2.17 -25.58 -1.69
N ALA A 98 1.69 -24.33 -1.83
CA ALA A 98 2.08 -23.45 -2.90
C ALA A 98 3.38 -22.70 -2.58
N ARG A 99 4.20 -22.45 -3.60
CA ARG A 99 5.38 -21.59 -3.46
C ARG A 99 4.97 -20.13 -3.39
N CYS A 100 5.23 -19.47 -2.28
CA CYS A 100 4.95 -18.04 -2.10
C CYS A 100 6.17 -17.20 -2.49
N LEU A 101 5.99 -16.26 -3.42
CA LEU A 101 6.99 -15.28 -3.84
C LEU A 101 6.56 -13.89 -3.37
N ARG A 102 7.45 -13.17 -2.67
CA ARG A 102 7.23 -11.76 -2.32
C ARG A 102 7.80 -10.89 -3.43
N LEU A 103 6.93 -10.10 -4.07
CA LEU A 103 7.36 -9.09 -5.03
C LEU A 103 7.81 -7.83 -4.27
N ALA A 104 9.13 -7.58 -4.33
CA ALA A 104 9.72 -6.39 -3.72
C ALA A 104 9.47 -5.15 -4.57
N ARG A 105 9.29 -4.05 -3.90
CA ARG A 105 9.28 -2.74 -4.51
C ARG A 105 10.68 -2.12 -4.40
N PRO A 106 11.25 -1.53 -5.47
CA PRO A 106 12.55 -0.86 -5.38
C PRO A 106 12.59 0.15 -4.23
N VAL A 107 13.70 0.16 -3.50
CA VAL A 107 13.95 1.15 -2.44
C VAL A 107 14.78 2.27 -3.05
N GLU A 108 14.23 3.47 -3.08
CA GLU A 108 14.94 4.66 -3.53
C GLU A 108 15.53 5.41 -2.34
N ALA A 109 16.68 6.01 -2.53
CA ALA A 109 17.28 6.85 -1.51
C ALA A 109 16.42 8.12 -1.30
N LEU A 110 16.13 8.43 -0.07
CA LEU A 110 15.37 9.64 0.27
C LEU A 110 16.22 10.89 -0.01
N PRO A 111 15.63 11.97 -0.53
CA PRO A 111 16.33 13.23 -0.76
C PRO A 111 16.89 13.83 0.55
N LYS A 112 17.91 14.67 0.42
CA LYS A 112 18.44 15.43 1.57
C LYS A 112 17.34 16.30 2.21
N GLY A 113 17.35 16.38 3.54
CA GLY A 113 16.38 17.17 4.30
C GLY A 113 15.09 16.44 4.68
N VAL A 114 14.87 15.24 4.17
CA VAL A 114 13.80 14.34 4.63
C VAL A 114 14.23 13.65 5.91
N VAL A 115 13.31 13.52 6.86
CA VAL A 115 13.53 12.84 8.14
C VAL A 115 12.99 11.40 8.04
N PRO A 116 13.85 10.38 7.88
CA PRO A 116 13.40 8.99 7.91
C PRO A 116 13.11 8.57 9.35
N VAL A 117 12.00 7.87 9.56
CA VAL A 117 11.63 7.29 10.86
C VAL A 117 11.17 5.84 10.69
N ALA A 118 11.46 5.00 11.68
CA ALA A 118 11.18 3.57 11.60
C ALA A 118 9.68 3.23 11.71
N SER A 119 8.87 4.09 12.32
CA SER A 119 7.45 3.82 12.57
C SER A 119 6.63 5.10 12.74
N ILE A 120 5.30 4.95 12.72
CA ILE A 120 4.39 6.06 13.06
C ILE A 120 4.59 6.53 14.51
N ALA A 121 4.90 5.64 15.43
CA ALA A 121 5.23 6.02 16.81
C ALA A 121 6.50 6.89 16.87
N CYS A 122 7.51 6.58 16.07
CA CYS A 122 8.71 7.42 15.93
C CYS A 122 8.39 8.78 15.29
N ALA A 123 7.50 8.83 14.29
CA ALA A 123 7.04 10.08 13.70
C ALA A 123 6.30 10.97 14.74
N ALA A 124 5.40 10.37 15.52
CA ALA A 124 4.67 11.07 16.57
C ALA A 124 5.62 11.61 17.66
N ARG A 125 6.60 10.81 18.09
CA ARG A 125 7.63 11.27 19.04
C ARG A 125 8.43 12.43 18.47
N PHE A 126 8.86 12.35 17.22
CA PHE A 126 9.56 13.44 16.56
C PHE A 126 8.72 14.72 16.54
N LEU A 127 7.42 14.64 16.24
CA LEU A 127 6.50 15.77 16.24
C LEU A 127 6.23 16.32 17.65
N SER A 128 6.38 15.51 18.72
CA SER A 128 6.28 16.01 20.09
C SER A 128 7.47 16.88 20.50
N GLU A 129 8.64 16.60 19.93
CA GLU A 129 9.89 17.34 20.15
C GLU A 129 10.06 18.52 19.18
N ASN A 130 9.32 18.53 18.07
CA ASN A 130 9.40 19.54 17.03
C ASN A 130 8.03 20.17 16.79
N PRO A 131 7.76 21.36 17.35
CA PRO A 131 6.47 22.02 17.24
C PRO A 131 6.15 22.41 15.79
N GLY A 132 4.89 22.75 15.56
CA GLY A 132 4.36 23.16 14.25
C GLY A 132 3.19 22.29 13.80
N ARG A 133 2.43 22.81 12.83
CA ARG A 133 1.32 22.08 12.22
C ARG A 133 1.83 20.97 11.30
N ALA A 134 1.15 19.83 11.29
CA ALA A 134 1.49 18.69 10.47
C ALA A 134 0.30 18.20 9.64
N LEU A 135 0.55 17.91 8.37
CA LEU A 135 -0.37 17.16 7.52
C LEU A 135 0.04 15.67 7.55
N LEU A 136 -0.82 14.84 8.13
CA LEU A 136 -0.63 13.40 8.25
C LEU A 136 -1.28 12.70 7.04
N THR A 137 -0.49 12.05 6.21
CA THR A 137 -0.96 11.31 5.04
C THR A 137 -0.75 9.79 5.18
N THR A 138 -0.73 9.32 6.43
CA THR A 138 -0.48 7.92 6.80
C THR A 138 -1.74 7.07 6.88
N GLY A 139 -2.92 7.68 6.66
CA GLY A 139 -4.24 7.03 6.69
C GLY A 139 -4.79 6.88 8.11
N SER A 140 -5.99 6.25 8.24
CA SER A 140 -6.77 6.19 9.49
C SER A 140 -6.50 4.96 10.36
N LYS A 141 -5.57 4.08 9.99
CA LYS A 141 -5.38 2.81 10.73
C LYS A 141 -4.54 2.95 12.00
N GLU A 142 -3.63 3.91 12.04
CA GLU A 142 -2.62 4.05 13.09
C GLU A 142 -2.58 5.49 13.64
N LEU A 143 -3.73 5.97 14.15
CA LEU A 143 -3.86 7.35 14.67
C LEU A 143 -3.40 7.49 16.14
N ALA A 144 -3.53 6.41 16.93
CA ALA A 144 -3.25 6.44 18.37
C ALA A 144 -1.87 7.00 18.78
N PRO A 145 -0.76 6.77 18.04
CA PRO A 145 0.50 7.42 18.39
C PRO A 145 0.45 8.94 18.29
N TYR A 146 -0.27 9.49 17.31
CA TYR A 146 -0.37 10.93 17.11
C TYR A 146 -1.23 11.59 18.19
N THR A 147 -2.28 10.92 18.70
CA THR A 147 -3.16 11.46 19.72
C THR A 147 -2.50 11.57 21.11
N ARG A 148 -1.31 11.02 21.27
CA ARG A 148 -0.48 11.15 22.48
C ARG A 148 0.41 12.40 22.47
N VAL A 149 0.50 13.08 21.34
CA VAL A 149 1.26 14.33 21.22
C VAL A 149 0.40 15.45 21.80
N ALA A 150 1.00 16.27 22.66
CA ALA A 150 0.31 17.44 23.17
C ALA A 150 -0.16 18.34 22.02
N ASP A 151 -1.32 18.95 22.15
CA ASP A 151 -1.92 19.85 21.15
C ASP A 151 -2.17 19.22 19.78
N PHE A 152 -2.28 17.88 19.70
CA PHE A 152 -2.47 17.19 18.42
C PHE A 152 -3.76 17.65 17.73
N ALA A 153 -4.82 17.90 18.50
CA ALA A 153 -6.13 18.26 17.96
C ALA A 153 -6.13 19.63 17.24
N GLU A 154 -5.24 20.53 17.65
CA GLU A 154 -5.06 21.86 17.06
C GLU A 154 -3.99 21.90 15.98
N ARG A 155 -3.01 20.99 16.08
CA ARG A 155 -1.81 21.00 15.22
C ARG A 155 -1.89 20.06 14.05
N PHE A 156 -2.59 18.92 14.18
CA PHE A 156 -2.53 17.86 13.18
C PHE A 156 -3.77 17.82 12.31
N PHE A 157 -3.54 17.83 11.01
CA PHE A 157 -4.53 17.59 9.99
C PHE A 157 -4.30 16.20 9.42
N VAL A 158 -5.36 15.44 9.21
CA VAL A 158 -5.24 14.05 8.75
C VAL A 158 -5.97 13.87 7.41
N ARG A 159 -5.26 13.35 6.41
CA ARG A 159 -5.84 12.98 5.13
C ARG A 159 -6.07 11.48 5.07
N VAL A 160 -7.32 11.12 4.82
CA VAL A 160 -7.80 9.72 4.78
C VAL A 160 -8.67 9.48 3.54
N LEU A 161 -8.96 8.22 3.24
CA LEU A 161 -9.95 7.89 2.22
C LEU A 161 -11.33 8.46 2.60
N PRO A 162 -12.16 8.89 1.62
CA PRO A 162 -13.49 9.46 1.85
C PRO A 162 -14.51 8.36 2.18
N LEU A 163 -14.13 7.43 3.03
CA LEU A 163 -14.97 6.32 3.50
C LEU A 163 -15.52 6.65 4.88
N PRO A 164 -16.82 6.41 5.16
CA PRO A 164 -17.42 6.70 6.46
C PRO A 164 -16.58 6.16 7.62
N GLY A 165 -16.19 4.88 7.58
CA GLY A 165 -15.42 4.26 8.64
C GLY A 165 -13.98 4.81 8.79
N ALA A 166 -13.40 5.45 7.78
CA ALA A 166 -12.10 6.11 7.90
C ALA A 166 -12.24 7.47 8.58
N ILE A 167 -13.30 8.21 8.23
CA ILE A 167 -13.62 9.52 8.84
C ILE A 167 -14.02 9.33 10.31
N THR A 168 -14.92 8.39 10.60
CA THR A 168 -15.35 8.07 11.97
C THR A 168 -14.16 7.76 12.87
N LYS A 169 -13.20 6.94 12.40
CA LYS A 169 -11.98 6.65 13.17
C LYS A 169 -11.16 7.90 13.53
N CYS A 170 -11.14 8.90 12.66
CA CYS A 170 -10.43 10.16 12.97
C CYS A 170 -11.18 10.95 14.06
N ILE A 171 -12.50 11.03 13.94
CA ILE A 171 -13.33 11.73 14.93
C ILE A 171 -13.27 11.03 16.29
N ASP A 172 -13.41 9.71 16.33
CA ASP A 172 -13.32 8.91 17.56
C ASP A 172 -11.93 9.01 18.23
N ALA A 173 -10.89 9.21 17.41
CA ALA A 173 -9.54 9.46 17.90
C ALA A 173 -9.34 10.89 18.45
N GLY A 174 -10.32 11.78 18.33
CA GLY A 174 -10.28 13.15 18.86
C GLY A 174 -9.82 14.22 17.88
N PHE A 175 -9.71 13.91 16.57
CA PHE A 175 -9.46 14.95 15.56
C PHE A 175 -10.72 15.79 15.34
N SER A 176 -10.57 17.12 15.28
CA SER A 176 -11.66 18.02 14.88
C SER A 176 -12.13 17.68 13.44
N PRO A 177 -13.43 17.71 13.16
CA PRO A 177 -13.93 17.55 11.78
C PRO A 177 -13.27 18.49 10.77
N SER A 178 -12.92 19.72 11.17
CA SER A 178 -12.21 20.70 10.34
C SER A 178 -10.76 20.29 10.03
N HIS A 179 -10.21 19.33 10.73
CA HIS A 179 -8.86 18.80 10.57
C HIS A 179 -8.82 17.46 9.83
N VAL A 180 -9.99 16.95 9.39
CA VAL A 180 -10.09 15.69 8.65
C VAL A 180 -10.34 15.99 7.17
N ILE A 181 -9.42 15.56 6.30
CA ILE A 181 -9.50 15.70 4.84
C ILE A 181 -9.84 14.33 4.25
N GLY A 182 -11.10 14.13 3.86
CA GLY A 182 -11.55 12.91 3.18
C GLY A 182 -11.35 13.02 1.68
N MET A 183 -10.30 12.41 1.12
CA MET A 183 -10.03 12.49 -0.32
C MET A 183 -9.25 11.26 -0.81
N GLN A 184 -9.60 10.80 -2.01
CA GLN A 184 -8.94 9.68 -2.68
C GLN A 184 -7.91 10.16 -3.70
N GLY A 185 -6.72 9.57 -3.67
CA GLY A 185 -5.67 9.80 -4.67
C GLY A 185 -5.91 9.08 -6.00
N PRO A 186 -4.98 9.21 -6.96
CA PRO A 186 -3.65 9.83 -6.81
C PRO A 186 -3.72 11.35 -6.67
N PHE A 187 -2.67 11.94 -6.06
CA PHE A 187 -2.59 13.38 -5.81
C PHE A 187 -1.39 13.95 -6.56
N THR A 188 -1.61 15.02 -7.32
CA THR A 188 -0.53 15.76 -7.98
C THR A 188 0.33 16.53 -6.97
N CYS A 189 1.50 17.01 -7.40
CA CYS A 189 2.36 17.87 -6.60
C CYS A 189 1.61 19.14 -6.17
N GLU A 190 0.94 19.80 -7.12
CA GLU A 190 0.20 21.07 -6.92
C GLU A 190 -0.92 20.91 -5.88
N LEU A 191 -1.66 19.77 -5.93
CA LEU A 191 -2.73 19.53 -4.97
C LEU A 191 -2.18 19.24 -3.56
N ASN A 192 -1.07 18.49 -3.46
CA ASN A 192 -0.40 18.27 -2.17
C ASN A 192 0.13 19.60 -1.62
N GLU A 193 0.74 20.44 -2.45
CA GLU A 193 1.24 21.78 -2.08
C GLU A 193 0.11 22.68 -1.60
N ALA A 194 -1.01 22.74 -2.35
CA ALA A 194 -2.17 23.55 -1.97
C ALA A 194 -2.73 23.13 -0.59
N MET A 195 -2.83 21.83 -0.32
CA MET A 195 -3.26 21.34 1.00
C MET A 195 -2.30 21.76 2.11
N LEU A 196 -0.98 21.61 1.90
CA LEU A 196 0.04 21.99 2.87
C LEU A 196 -0.05 23.48 3.21
N ARG A 197 -0.18 24.33 2.18
CA ARG A 197 -0.35 25.78 2.33
C ARG A 197 -1.66 26.13 3.04
N GLN A 198 -2.78 25.48 2.66
CA GLN A 198 -4.11 25.74 3.21
C GLN A 198 -4.14 25.48 4.72
N VAL A 199 -3.51 24.40 5.18
CA VAL A 199 -3.50 24.06 6.62
C VAL A 199 -2.33 24.70 7.37
N GLY A 200 -1.43 25.41 6.67
CA GLY A 200 -0.23 26.02 7.25
C GLY A 200 0.74 24.98 7.81
N ALA A 201 0.88 23.83 7.16
CA ALA A 201 1.70 22.74 7.63
C ALA A 201 3.19 23.07 7.49
N GLN A 202 3.93 22.91 8.58
CA GLN A 202 5.40 22.92 8.60
C GLN A 202 5.96 21.51 8.45
N TRP A 203 5.12 20.49 8.66
CA TRP A 203 5.48 19.09 8.56
C TRP A 203 4.51 18.33 7.66
N LEU A 204 5.04 17.51 6.77
CA LEU A 204 4.30 16.48 6.08
C LEU A 204 4.75 15.12 6.59
N VAL A 205 3.82 14.29 7.05
CA VAL A 205 4.13 12.90 7.42
C VAL A 205 3.54 11.96 6.38
N THR A 206 4.38 11.15 5.78
CA THR A 206 3.97 10.15 4.79
C THR A 206 4.64 8.80 5.04
N LYS A 207 4.06 7.74 4.48
CA LYS A 207 4.70 6.42 4.40
C LYS A 207 5.56 6.36 3.14
N ASP A 208 6.69 5.67 3.22
CA ASP A 208 7.45 5.31 2.02
C ASP A 208 6.63 4.33 1.18
N SER A 209 5.90 4.84 0.23
CA SER A 209 5.11 4.03 -0.72
C SER A 209 5.79 3.90 -2.09
N GLY A 210 7.04 4.35 -2.22
CA GLY A 210 7.79 4.37 -3.48
C GLY A 210 7.27 5.44 -4.46
N THR A 211 7.92 5.54 -5.63
CA THR A 211 7.59 6.50 -6.70
C THR A 211 6.13 6.43 -7.11
N VAL A 212 5.62 5.24 -7.32
CA VAL A 212 4.23 5.04 -7.77
C VAL A 212 3.20 5.28 -6.66
N GLY A 213 3.60 5.26 -5.39
CA GLY A 213 2.73 5.56 -4.24
C GLY A 213 2.55 7.05 -3.96
N GLY A 214 3.03 7.92 -4.87
CA GLY A 214 2.94 9.37 -4.73
C GLY A 214 3.90 9.94 -3.69
N THR A 215 4.97 9.20 -3.34
CA THR A 215 5.98 9.72 -2.39
C THR A 215 6.76 10.86 -3.02
N ALA A 216 7.15 10.74 -4.29
CA ALA A 216 7.89 11.77 -5.02
C ALA A 216 7.11 13.09 -5.09
N GLU A 217 5.82 13.04 -5.45
CA GLU A 217 4.92 14.19 -5.53
C GLU A 217 4.74 14.86 -4.16
N LYS A 218 4.64 14.07 -3.09
CA LYS A 218 4.54 14.61 -1.72
C LYS A 218 5.82 15.29 -1.26
N LEU A 219 6.98 14.70 -1.58
CA LEU A 219 8.29 15.28 -1.24
C LEU A 219 8.53 16.60 -2.00
N ALA A 220 8.20 16.63 -3.29
CA ALA A 220 8.26 17.84 -4.11
C ALA A 220 7.32 18.92 -3.55
N ALA A 221 6.07 18.58 -3.30
CA ALA A 221 5.07 19.50 -2.74
C ALA A 221 5.49 20.05 -1.36
N ALA A 222 6.06 19.22 -0.49
CA ALA A 222 6.54 19.68 0.81
C ALA A 222 7.67 20.70 0.65
N ARG A 223 8.64 20.44 -0.23
CA ARG A 223 9.72 21.39 -0.56
C ARG A 223 9.16 22.72 -1.09
N ASP A 224 8.21 22.66 -2.04
CA ASP A 224 7.68 23.83 -2.72
C ASP A 224 6.72 24.65 -1.81
N ALA A 225 6.09 23.99 -0.83
CA ALA A 225 5.35 24.63 0.25
C ALA A 225 6.22 25.14 1.41
N GLY A 226 7.53 24.89 1.41
CA GLY A 226 8.42 25.21 2.52
C GLY A 226 8.22 24.32 3.76
N ALA A 227 7.56 23.18 3.62
CA ALA A 227 7.35 22.21 4.68
C ALA A 227 8.47 21.15 4.69
N ARG A 228 8.79 20.61 5.88
CA ARG A 228 9.72 19.49 6.04
C ARG A 228 8.96 18.17 5.98
N CYS A 229 9.60 17.12 5.48
CA CYS A 229 8.95 15.83 5.32
C CYS A 229 9.51 14.78 6.28
N ILE A 230 8.61 14.06 6.96
CA ILE A 230 8.90 12.88 7.77
C ILE A 230 8.38 11.67 6.98
N VAL A 231 9.28 10.74 6.66
CA VAL A 231 8.94 9.52 5.91
C VAL A 231 9.05 8.31 6.82
N VAL A 232 7.92 7.66 7.03
CA VAL A 232 7.86 6.39 7.76
C VAL A 232 8.40 5.31 6.84
N ALA A 233 9.54 4.73 7.21
CA ALA A 233 10.19 3.65 6.47
C ALA A 233 9.26 2.44 6.32
N ARG A 234 9.44 1.71 5.23
CA ARG A 234 8.77 0.42 5.03
C ARG A 234 9.21 -0.55 6.12
N PRO A 235 8.31 -1.43 6.58
CA PRO A 235 8.74 -2.60 7.33
C PRO A 235 9.81 -3.34 6.52
N ALA A 236 10.84 -3.84 7.22
CA ALA A 236 11.86 -4.63 6.55
C ALA A 236 11.18 -5.84 5.86
N GLU A 237 11.31 -5.93 4.55
CA GLU A 237 10.90 -7.12 3.83
C GLU A 237 11.87 -8.23 4.22
N GLY A 238 11.34 -9.37 4.68
CA GLY A 238 12.16 -10.52 5.05
C GLY A 238 13.04 -10.95 3.86
N GLY A 239 14.24 -11.47 4.13
CA GLY A 239 15.16 -11.92 3.10
C GLY A 239 14.45 -12.87 2.10
N GLY A 240 14.64 -12.61 0.80
CA GLY A 240 14.03 -13.40 -0.28
C GLY A 240 12.92 -12.66 -1.08
N ALA A 241 12.69 -11.39 -0.83
CA ALA A 241 11.86 -10.58 -1.70
C ALA A 241 12.54 -10.39 -3.07
N LEU A 242 11.77 -10.56 -4.14
CA LEU A 242 12.24 -10.59 -5.53
C LEU A 242 11.83 -9.32 -6.28
N SER A 243 12.66 -8.84 -7.16
CA SER A 243 12.28 -7.82 -8.14
C SER A 243 11.22 -8.34 -9.11
N LEU A 244 10.55 -7.44 -9.83
CA LEU A 244 9.56 -7.81 -10.84
C LEU A 244 10.15 -8.81 -11.86
N ARG A 245 11.35 -8.51 -12.37
CA ARG A 245 12.06 -9.37 -13.35
C ARG A 245 12.38 -10.76 -12.78
N GLU A 246 12.83 -10.84 -11.53
CA GLU A 246 13.11 -12.13 -10.89
C GLU A 246 11.84 -12.97 -10.70
N VAL A 247 10.70 -12.33 -10.42
CA VAL A 247 9.38 -12.99 -10.35
C VAL A 247 8.98 -13.46 -11.74
N GLU A 248 9.08 -12.62 -12.77
CA GLU A 248 8.81 -12.98 -14.18
C GLU A 248 9.63 -14.19 -14.62
N ASP A 249 10.94 -14.18 -14.36
CA ASP A 249 11.85 -15.30 -14.65
C ASP A 249 11.46 -16.58 -13.89
N ALA A 250 11.00 -16.46 -12.66
CA ALA A 250 10.53 -17.60 -11.87
C ALA A 250 9.23 -18.19 -12.45
N LEU A 251 8.30 -17.34 -12.90
CA LEU A 251 7.04 -17.74 -13.52
C LEU A 251 7.28 -18.40 -14.87
N LEU A 252 8.18 -17.87 -15.70
CA LEU A 252 8.56 -18.51 -16.97
C LEU A 252 9.11 -19.93 -16.75
N ARG A 253 10.02 -20.11 -15.80
CA ARG A 253 10.56 -21.44 -15.48
C ARG A 253 9.49 -22.43 -15.04
N GLU A 254 8.42 -21.97 -14.42
CA GLU A 254 7.35 -22.81 -13.88
C GLU A 254 6.25 -23.08 -14.90
N PHE A 255 5.87 -22.11 -15.73
CA PHE A 255 4.68 -22.14 -16.57
C PHE A 255 4.99 -22.18 -18.10
N ALA A 256 6.17 -21.74 -18.53
CA ALA A 256 6.58 -21.86 -19.94
C ALA A 256 7.07 -23.30 -20.22
N ARG A 257 6.12 -24.17 -20.53
CA ARG A 257 6.39 -25.51 -21.10
C ARG A 257 5.63 -25.67 -22.38
#